data_d30beb0ddfb67e285cdbfe78f7ee9c22
#
_entry.id   d30beb0ddfb67e285cdbfe78f7ee9c22
#
_cell.length_a   1.000
_cell.length_b   1.000
_cell.length_c   1.000
_cell.angle_alpha   90.00
_cell.angle_beta   90.00
_cell.angle_gamma   90.00
#
_symmetry.space_group_name_H-M   'P 1'
#
loop_
_entity.id
_entity.type
_entity.pdbx_description
1 polymer ?
#
loop_
_entity_poly.entity_id
_entity_poly.type
_entity_poly.pdbx_seq_one_letter_code
_entity_poly.pdbx_strand_id
1 'polypeptide(L)'
;MRQIVILVEGQTEEKLVNEVLSPAASMRGTYVTPVVVTTSATPTGAHHGGGHWKHYHAKLQSLLKASHWERVGLLLDYYQYPKGAPKREVATSSGSLDSVGRQSALMTALRAEYPDPRFRPLVVLHEIEALVLAAIDAGRGDGLLPRQGLAELRQAITRAGGPERVNDGPSTAPSKRLEAADPGYMKTVVGPQLVSEAGLPAVLERCPTFRAWWEDLLA
;
A
#
# COMPACT_ATOMS: atom_id res chain seq x y z
N MET A 1 -11.49 -23.50 -2.30
CA MET A 1 -10.35 -22.66 -2.61
C MET A 1 -10.72 -21.27 -2.15
N ARG A 2 -9.92 -20.68 -1.27
CA ARG A 2 -10.23 -19.39 -0.61
C ARG A 2 -10.14 -18.25 -1.61
N GLN A 3 -11.07 -17.31 -1.55
CA GLN A 3 -11.11 -16.13 -2.42
C GLN A 3 -11.06 -14.87 -1.60
N ILE A 4 -10.06 -14.06 -1.85
CA ILE A 4 -9.83 -12.77 -1.20
C ILE A 4 -9.82 -11.68 -2.26
N VAL A 5 -10.48 -10.57 -1.97
CA VAL A 5 -10.40 -9.38 -2.80
C VAL A 5 -9.69 -8.26 -2.04
N ILE A 6 -8.84 -7.50 -2.72
CA ILE A 6 -8.19 -6.30 -2.17
C ILE A 6 -8.63 -5.10 -3.00
N LEU A 7 -9.35 -4.18 -2.38
CA LEU A 7 -9.65 -2.88 -2.98
C LEU A 7 -8.41 -2.00 -2.87
N VAL A 8 -7.93 -1.52 -4.01
CA VAL A 8 -6.70 -0.74 -4.14
C VAL A 8 -6.97 0.60 -4.82
N GLU A 9 -6.08 1.57 -4.60
CA GLU A 9 -6.24 2.93 -5.11
C GLU A 9 -5.90 3.03 -6.60
N GLY A 10 -4.79 2.44 -7.04
CA GLY A 10 -4.27 2.64 -8.38
C GLY A 10 -3.54 1.45 -8.98
N GLN A 11 -2.87 1.73 -10.11
CA GLN A 11 -2.19 0.71 -10.91
C GLN A 11 -0.93 0.15 -10.23
N THR A 12 -0.26 0.91 -9.38
CA THR A 12 0.93 0.45 -8.65
C THR A 12 0.57 -0.66 -7.69
N GLU A 13 -0.48 -0.43 -6.88
CA GLU A 13 -1.01 -1.41 -5.94
C GLU A 13 -1.59 -2.61 -6.67
N GLU A 14 -2.32 -2.39 -7.77
CA GLU A 14 -2.86 -3.47 -8.59
C GLU A 14 -1.77 -4.41 -9.08
N LYS A 15 -0.68 -3.87 -9.62
CA LYS A 15 0.47 -4.66 -10.07
C LYS A 15 1.16 -5.38 -8.92
N LEU A 16 1.36 -4.71 -7.79
CA LEU A 16 1.93 -5.35 -6.60
C LEU A 16 1.08 -6.55 -6.16
N VAL A 17 -0.25 -6.40 -6.14
CA VAL A 17 -1.14 -7.50 -5.79
C VAL A 17 -1.02 -8.63 -6.82
N ASN A 18 -1.06 -8.33 -8.11
CA ASN A 18 -1.01 -9.34 -9.17
C ASN A 18 0.33 -10.06 -9.27
N GLU A 19 1.44 -9.31 -9.18
CA GLU A 19 2.79 -9.83 -9.46
C GLU A 19 3.48 -10.39 -8.23
N VAL A 20 3.08 -9.99 -7.01
CA VAL A 20 3.76 -10.38 -5.77
C VAL A 20 2.82 -11.09 -4.79
N LEU A 21 1.69 -10.46 -4.42
CA LEU A 21 0.84 -10.97 -3.36
C LEU A 21 0.02 -12.18 -3.82
N SER A 22 -0.58 -12.12 -5.01
CA SER A 22 -1.40 -13.20 -5.56
C SER A 22 -0.60 -14.48 -5.79
N PRO A 23 0.60 -14.46 -6.39
CA PRO A 23 1.45 -15.65 -6.47
C PRO A 23 1.82 -16.25 -5.10
N ALA A 24 2.16 -15.40 -4.12
CA ALA A 24 2.49 -15.86 -2.78
C ALA A 24 1.29 -16.49 -2.04
N ALA A 25 0.10 -15.94 -2.22
CA ALA A 25 -1.14 -16.51 -1.67
C ALA A 25 -1.53 -17.82 -2.36
N SER A 26 -1.32 -17.91 -3.67
CA SER A 26 -1.65 -19.12 -4.46
C SER A 26 -0.89 -20.35 -3.97
N MET A 27 0.35 -20.19 -3.52
CA MET A 27 1.13 -21.26 -2.90
C MET A 27 0.49 -21.79 -1.59
N ARG A 28 -0.43 -21.03 -0.99
CA ARG A 28 -1.20 -21.40 0.21
C ARG A 28 -2.66 -21.77 -0.11
N GLY A 29 -2.97 -22.03 -1.38
CA GLY A 29 -4.34 -22.41 -1.82
C GLY A 29 -5.35 -21.24 -1.77
N THR A 30 -4.88 -20.00 -1.78
CA THR A 30 -5.70 -18.78 -1.69
C THR A 30 -5.55 -17.94 -2.96
N TYR A 31 -6.67 -17.53 -3.55
CA TYR A 31 -6.70 -16.57 -4.65
C TYR A 31 -6.90 -15.16 -4.12
N VAL A 32 -6.01 -14.26 -4.51
CA VAL A 32 -6.11 -12.84 -4.18
C VAL A 32 -6.30 -12.05 -5.46
N THR A 33 -7.38 -11.26 -5.52
CA THR A 33 -7.76 -10.46 -6.69
C THR A 33 -7.76 -8.98 -6.33
N PRO A 34 -7.03 -8.12 -7.03
CA PRO A 34 -7.14 -6.68 -6.84
C PRO A 34 -8.38 -6.14 -7.55
N VAL A 35 -8.97 -5.10 -6.96
CA VAL A 35 -10.03 -4.29 -7.56
C VAL A 35 -9.63 -2.83 -7.42
N VAL A 36 -9.45 -2.14 -8.54
CA VAL A 36 -9.04 -0.72 -8.52
C VAL A 36 -10.26 0.18 -8.35
N VAL A 37 -10.14 1.19 -7.49
CA VAL A 37 -11.16 2.24 -7.37
C VAL A 37 -11.11 3.14 -8.58
N THR A 38 -12.23 3.20 -9.32
CA THR A 38 -12.39 4.14 -10.42
C THR A 38 -13.01 5.43 -9.90
N THR A 39 -12.28 6.54 -9.97
CA THR A 39 -12.72 7.85 -9.45
C THR A 39 -13.45 8.69 -10.48
N SER A 40 -13.16 8.51 -11.77
CA SER A 40 -13.93 9.06 -12.90
C SER A 40 -13.67 8.24 -14.16
N ALA A 41 -14.72 8.06 -14.97
CA ALA A 41 -14.59 7.58 -16.34
C ALA A 41 -14.76 8.75 -17.28
N THR A 42 -13.76 9.04 -18.10
CA THR A 42 -13.84 9.99 -19.21
C THR A 42 -13.80 9.24 -20.52
N PRO A 43 -14.28 9.81 -21.64
CA PRO A 43 -14.17 9.19 -22.96
C PRO A 43 -12.72 8.86 -23.37
N THR A 44 -11.74 9.50 -22.76
CA THR A 44 -10.30 9.34 -22.99
C THR A 44 -9.59 8.41 -22.00
N GLY A 45 -10.29 7.86 -21.02
CA GLY A 45 -9.73 6.94 -20.02
C GLY A 45 -10.33 7.08 -18.64
N ALA A 46 -10.07 6.11 -17.78
CA ALA A 46 -10.45 6.15 -16.37
C ALA A 46 -9.34 6.81 -15.54
N HIS A 47 -9.70 7.77 -14.69
CA HIS A 47 -8.79 8.29 -13.68
C HIS A 47 -8.84 7.40 -12.43
N HIS A 48 -7.68 6.97 -11.98
CA HIS A 48 -7.47 6.13 -10.80
C HIS A 48 -6.69 6.92 -9.74
N GLY A 49 -7.04 6.75 -8.48
CA GLY A 49 -6.31 7.32 -7.35
C GLY A 49 -6.80 8.69 -6.84
N GLY A 50 -6.47 9.05 -5.59
CA GLY A 50 -6.66 10.37 -4.97
C GLY A 50 -8.11 10.87 -4.83
N GLY A 51 -9.09 9.99 -4.91
CA GLY A 51 -10.49 10.34 -5.02
C GLY A 51 -11.21 10.65 -3.71
N HIS A 52 -12.50 10.96 -3.85
CA HIS A 52 -13.41 11.07 -2.72
C HIS A 52 -13.78 9.69 -2.16
N TRP A 53 -13.89 9.59 -0.84
CA TRP A 53 -14.29 8.38 -0.12
C TRP A 53 -15.57 7.71 -0.66
N LYS A 54 -16.50 8.48 -1.20
CA LYS A 54 -17.74 7.95 -1.80
C LYS A 54 -17.49 6.82 -2.83
N HIS A 55 -16.40 6.88 -3.59
CA HIS A 55 -16.06 5.86 -4.59
C HIS A 55 -15.57 4.56 -3.94
N TYR A 56 -14.72 4.70 -2.91
CA TYR A 56 -14.27 3.57 -2.10
C TYR A 56 -15.45 2.94 -1.34
N HIS A 57 -16.27 3.77 -0.71
CA HIS A 57 -17.46 3.35 0.05
C HIS A 57 -18.42 2.52 -0.82
N ALA A 58 -18.81 3.02 -2.00
CA ALA A 58 -19.70 2.31 -2.91
C ALA A 58 -19.12 0.96 -3.34
N LYS A 59 -17.80 0.92 -3.63
CA LYS A 59 -17.13 -0.32 -4.04
C LYS A 59 -17.00 -1.30 -2.88
N LEU A 60 -16.61 -0.84 -1.69
CA LEU A 60 -16.53 -1.67 -0.48
C LEU A 60 -17.89 -2.27 -0.13
N GLN A 61 -18.98 -1.48 -0.16
CA GLN A 61 -20.31 -2.00 0.08
C GLN A 61 -20.68 -3.11 -0.91
N SER A 62 -20.33 -2.96 -2.19
CA SER A 62 -20.57 -3.99 -3.20
C SER A 62 -19.76 -5.26 -2.90
N LEU A 63 -18.47 -5.14 -2.56
CA LEU A 63 -17.61 -6.27 -2.25
C LEU A 63 -18.04 -7.00 -0.97
N LEU A 64 -18.43 -6.27 0.07
CA LEU A 64 -18.89 -6.85 1.33
C LEU A 64 -20.28 -7.52 1.22
N LYS A 65 -21.14 -7.08 0.28
CA LYS A 65 -22.39 -7.77 -0.03
C LYS A 65 -22.18 -9.12 -0.74
N ALA A 66 -21.08 -9.28 -1.44
CA ALA A 66 -20.77 -10.53 -2.16
C ALA A 66 -20.29 -11.59 -1.17
N SER A 67 -21.04 -12.71 -1.06
CA SER A 67 -20.80 -13.75 -0.07
C SER A 67 -19.64 -14.70 -0.39
N HIS A 68 -19.15 -14.68 -1.64
CA HIS A 68 -18.06 -15.56 -2.08
C HIS A 68 -16.66 -15.08 -1.62
N TRP A 69 -16.52 -13.82 -1.22
CA TRP A 69 -15.26 -13.34 -0.66
C TRP A 69 -15.12 -13.75 0.79
N GLU A 70 -14.09 -14.52 1.13
CA GLU A 70 -13.78 -14.88 2.51
C GLU A 70 -13.11 -13.72 3.29
N ARG A 71 -12.39 -12.87 2.58
CA ARG A 71 -11.83 -11.63 3.12
C ARG A 71 -11.95 -10.51 2.07
N VAL A 72 -12.15 -9.31 2.58
CA VAL A 72 -12.18 -8.07 1.80
C VAL A 72 -11.11 -7.15 2.36
N GLY A 73 -9.97 -7.07 1.68
CA GLY A 73 -8.90 -6.13 2.00
C GLY A 73 -9.21 -4.74 1.46
N LEU A 74 -8.70 -3.73 2.12
CA LEU A 74 -8.62 -2.35 1.63
C LEU A 74 -7.19 -1.87 1.84
N LEU A 75 -6.57 -1.37 0.77
CA LEU A 75 -5.22 -0.81 0.81
C LEU A 75 -5.29 0.66 0.44
N LEU A 76 -4.89 1.53 1.35
CA LEU A 76 -4.88 2.98 1.19
C LEU A 76 -3.54 3.55 1.60
N ASP A 77 -3.09 4.58 0.90
CA ASP A 77 -1.95 5.37 1.33
C ASP A 77 -2.35 6.37 2.42
N TYR A 78 -1.54 6.46 3.47
CA TYR A 78 -1.72 7.47 4.52
C TYR A 78 -1.64 8.89 3.94
N TYR A 79 -0.69 9.11 3.02
CA TYR A 79 -0.41 10.43 2.48
C TYR A 79 -1.57 11.00 1.66
N GLN A 80 -2.24 10.17 0.90
CA GLN A 80 -3.38 10.55 0.08
C GLN A 80 -4.71 10.01 0.64
N TYR A 81 -4.80 9.89 1.97
CA TYR A 81 -6.00 9.38 2.61
C TYR A 81 -7.25 10.11 2.11
N PRO A 82 -8.27 9.39 1.61
CA PRO A 82 -9.32 9.95 0.78
C PRO A 82 -10.13 11.05 1.47
N LYS A 83 -10.53 12.07 0.70
CA LYS A 83 -11.42 13.14 1.20
C LYS A 83 -12.78 12.55 1.59
N GLY A 84 -13.23 12.86 2.80
CA GLY A 84 -14.49 12.34 3.36
C GLY A 84 -14.39 10.95 3.95
N ALA A 85 -13.20 10.33 4.00
CA ALA A 85 -12.98 9.07 4.70
C ALA A 85 -13.07 9.23 6.22
N PRO A 86 -13.39 8.14 6.96
CA PRO A 86 -13.50 8.16 8.41
C PRO A 86 -12.24 8.72 9.08
N LYS A 87 -12.41 9.67 10.01
CA LYS A 87 -11.31 10.29 10.77
C LYS A 87 -10.22 10.97 9.91
N ARG A 88 -10.57 11.48 8.71
CA ARG A 88 -9.60 12.15 7.83
C ARG A 88 -8.87 13.32 8.51
N GLU A 89 -9.51 14.00 9.44
CA GLU A 89 -8.90 15.06 10.25
C GLU A 89 -7.67 14.57 11.03
N VAL A 90 -7.63 13.29 11.43
CA VAL A 90 -6.48 12.68 12.12
C VAL A 90 -5.30 12.54 11.16
N ALA A 91 -5.55 12.18 9.88
CA ALA A 91 -4.51 12.08 8.87
C ALA A 91 -3.85 13.43 8.55
N THR A 92 -4.60 14.53 8.67
CA THR A 92 -4.15 15.87 8.29
C THR A 92 -3.76 16.76 9.47
N SER A 93 -3.97 16.28 10.71
CA SER A 93 -3.67 17.06 11.91
C SER A 93 -2.19 17.03 12.29
N SER A 94 -1.70 18.13 12.84
CA SER A 94 -0.42 18.25 13.54
C SER A 94 -0.51 17.93 15.04
N GLY A 95 -1.49 17.09 15.43
CA GLY A 95 -1.77 16.75 16.82
C GLY A 95 -0.70 15.88 17.48
N SER A 96 -0.93 15.50 18.74
CA SER A 96 0.02 14.80 19.62
C SER A 96 0.38 13.37 19.21
N LEU A 97 -0.37 12.75 18.27
CA LEU A 97 -0.08 11.42 17.76
C LEU A 97 1.05 11.45 16.74
N ASP A 98 1.97 10.52 16.85
CA ASP A 98 2.93 10.21 15.78
C ASP A 98 2.24 9.55 14.57
N SER A 99 2.98 9.30 13.51
CA SER A 99 2.44 8.69 12.27
C SER A 99 1.83 7.31 12.51
N VAL A 100 2.43 6.51 13.37
CA VAL A 100 1.95 5.15 13.73
C VAL A 100 0.65 5.23 14.53
N GLY A 101 0.57 6.13 15.51
CA GLY A 101 -0.66 6.36 16.27
C GLY A 101 -1.81 6.86 15.40
N ARG A 102 -1.52 7.77 14.46
CA ARG A 102 -2.52 8.24 13.48
C ARG A 102 -2.98 7.11 12.57
N GLN A 103 -2.08 6.30 12.01
CA GLN A 103 -2.40 5.13 11.20
C GLN A 103 -3.35 4.18 11.97
N SER A 104 -3.01 3.85 13.21
CA SER A 104 -3.84 2.98 14.07
C SER A 104 -5.24 3.55 14.28
N ALA A 105 -5.36 4.85 14.52
CA ALA A 105 -6.64 5.53 14.67
C ALA A 105 -7.49 5.47 13.40
N LEU A 106 -6.88 5.63 12.21
CA LEU A 106 -7.56 5.51 10.92
C LEU A 106 -8.05 4.09 10.66
N MET A 107 -7.21 3.08 10.92
CA MET A 107 -7.59 1.68 10.75
C MET A 107 -8.74 1.29 11.69
N THR A 108 -8.71 1.77 12.93
CA THR A 108 -9.80 1.58 13.90
C THR A 108 -11.10 2.21 13.42
N ALA A 109 -11.04 3.43 12.88
CA ALA A 109 -12.20 4.12 12.35
C ALA A 109 -12.80 3.41 11.12
N LEU A 110 -11.95 2.90 10.22
CA LEU A 110 -12.39 2.10 9.07
C LEU A 110 -13.10 0.81 9.50
N ARG A 111 -12.56 0.09 10.50
CA ARG A 111 -13.20 -1.12 11.04
C ARG A 111 -14.54 -0.81 11.72
N ALA A 112 -14.65 0.32 12.38
CA ALA A 112 -15.90 0.76 13.00
C ALA A 112 -16.97 1.16 11.97
N GLU A 113 -16.57 1.76 10.84
CA GLU A 113 -17.46 2.10 9.72
C GLU A 113 -18.00 0.85 9.01
N TYR A 114 -17.19 -0.22 8.94
CA TYR A 114 -17.55 -1.49 8.31
C TYR A 114 -17.36 -2.64 9.30
N PRO A 115 -18.36 -2.93 10.17
CA PRO A 115 -18.25 -3.97 11.19
C PRO A 115 -18.48 -5.39 10.62
N ASP A 116 -17.92 -5.65 9.43
CA ASP A 116 -17.95 -6.97 8.80
C ASP A 116 -16.68 -7.75 9.24
N PRO A 117 -16.83 -8.97 9.78
CA PRO A 117 -15.68 -9.76 10.25
C PRO A 117 -14.71 -10.17 9.15
N ARG A 118 -15.08 -10.02 7.87
CA ARG A 118 -14.22 -10.29 6.72
C ARG A 118 -13.38 -9.08 6.31
N PHE A 119 -13.70 -7.89 6.81
CA PHE A 119 -13.05 -6.65 6.39
C PHE A 119 -11.67 -6.47 7.03
N ARG A 120 -10.65 -6.26 6.19
CA ARG A 120 -9.24 -6.09 6.58
C ARG A 120 -8.66 -4.82 5.95
N PRO A 121 -8.87 -3.64 6.56
CA PRO A 121 -8.26 -2.41 6.08
C PRO A 121 -6.79 -2.33 6.46
N LEU A 122 -5.97 -1.79 5.57
CA LEU A 122 -4.65 -1.26 5.84
C LEU A 122 -4.53 0.15 5.29
N VAL A 123 -4.14 1.07 6.13
CA VAL A 123 -3.59 2.36 5.73
C VAL A 123 -2.07 2.20 5.75
N VAL A 124 -1.45 2.13 4.59
CA VAL A 124 0.01 2.00 4.48
C VAL A 124 0.65 3.26 5.04
N LEU A 125 1.58 3.12 5.94
CA LEU A 125 2.27 4.26 6.51
C LEU A 125 3.06 4.97 5.41
N HIS A 126 2.65 6.19 5.13
CA HIS A 126 3.09 7.06 4.04
C HIS A 126 2.58 6.63 2.66
N GLU A 127 3.23 5.69 1.96
CA GLU A 127 2.89 5.23 0.60
C GLU A 127 3.28 3.77 0.41
N ILE A 128 2.66 3.11 -0.57
CA ILE A 128 2.96 1.71 -0.93
C ILE A 128 4.43 1.52 -1.35
N GLU A 129 5.09 2.56 -1.82
CA GLU A 129 6.51 2.58 -2.15
C GLU A 129 7.42 2.25 -0.95
N ALA A 130 6.91 2.24 0.27
CA ALA A 130 7.63 1.68 1.43
C ALA A 130 8.06 0.21 1.21
N LEU A 131 7.30 -0.57 0.45
CA LEU A 131 7.66 -1.95 0.09
C LEU A 131 8.82 -2.00 -0.92
N VAL A 132 8.90 -1.00 -1.79
CA VAL A 132 10.06 -0.83 -2.71
C VAL A 132 11.31 -0.50 -1.91
N LEU A 133 11.19 0.40 -0.93
CA LEU A 133 12.30 0.70 -0.01
C LEU A 133 12.73 -0.54 0.79
N ALA A 134 11.78 -1.40 1.17
CA ALA A 134 12.09 -2.67 1.83
C ALA A 134 12.86 -3.64 0.93
N ALA A 135 12.54 -3.68 -0.36
CA ALA A 135 13.30 -4.45 -1.35
C ALA A 135 14.74 -3.92 -1.50
N ILE A 136 14.92 -2.59 -1.51
CA ILE A 136 16.24 -1.95 -1.56
C ILE A 136 17.03 -2.24 -0.28
N ASP A 137 16.39 -2.20 0.89
CA ASP A 137 16.99 -2.57 2.18
C ASP A 137 17.38 -4.05 2.24
N ALA A 138 16.64 -4.91 1.53
CA ALA A 138 16.97 -6.31 1.32
C ALA A 138 18.11 -6.54 0.29
N GLY A 139 18.77 -5.48 -0.16
CA GLY A 139 19.93 -5.54 -1.05
C GLY A 139 19.59 -5.55 -2.53
N ARG A 140 18.35 -5.23 -2.93
CA ARG A 140 17.95 -5.14 -4.34
C ARG A 140 18.18 -3.74 -4.91
N GLY A 141 18.13 -3.63 -6.24
CA GLY A 141 18.25 -2.37 -6.98
C GLY A 141 19.48 -2.22 -7.84
N ASP A 142 20.51 -3.05 -7.65
CA ASP A 142 21.72 -3.01 -8.48
C ASP A 142 21.35 -3.33 -9.94
N GLY A 143 21.74 -2.44 -10.86
CA GLY A 143 21.39 -2.53 -12.28
C GLY A 143 20.00 -1.98 -12.65
N LEU A 144 19.12 -1.72 -11.69
CA LEU A 144 17.80 -1.10 -11.90
C LEU A 144 17.78 0.38 -11.52
N LEU A 145 18.57 0.77 -10.53
CA LEU A 145 18.69 2.15 -10.05
C LEU A 145 20.16 2.60 -10.08
N PRO A 146 20.43 3.90 -10.24
CA PRO A 146 21.78 4.45 -10.14
C PRO A 146 22.42 4.16 -8.79
N ARG A 147 23.71 3.79 -8.78
CA ARG A 147 24.46 3.43 -7.55
C ARG A 147 24.40 4.51 -6.47
N GLN A 148 24.54 5.78 -6.87
CA GLN A 148 24.47 6.89 -5.94
C GLN A 148 23.08 6.98 -5.31
N GLY A 149 22.01 6.92 -6.12
CA GLY A 149 20.63 6.94 -5.64
C GLY A 149 20.34 5.79 -4.67
N LEU A 150 20.83 4.58 -4.96
CA LEU A 150 20.70 3.43 -4.05
C LEU A 150 21.37 3.71 -2.69
N ALA A 151 22.57 4.29 -2.69
CA ALA A 151 23.28 4.61 -1.45
C ALA A 151 22.50 5.66 -0.63
N GLU A 152 21.93 6.68 -1.27
CA GLU A 152 21.12 7.70 -0.62
C GLU A 152 19.82 7.11 -0.04
N LEU A 153 19.14 6.22 -0.78
CA LEU A 153 17.95 5.52 -0.31
C LEU A 153 18.24 4.64 0.90
N ARG A 154 19.29 3.81 0.86
CA ARG A 154 19.72 2.98 1.99
C ARG A 154 20.05 3.81 3.22
N GLN A 155 20.71 4.95 3.04
CA GLN A 155 20.99 5.88 4.13
C GLN A 155 19.69 6.51 4.71
N ALA A 156 18.72 6.85 3.85
CA ALA A 156 17.43 7.37 4.29
C ALA A 156 16.65 6.32 5.11
N ILE A 157 16.64 5.06 4.68
CA ILE A 157 16.01 3.94 5.39
C ILE A 157 16.64 3.76 6.76
N THR A 158 17.97 3.73 6.82
CA THR A 158 18.71 3.57 8.09
C THR A 158 18.40 4.70 9.06
N ARG A 159 18.42 5.97 8.58
CA ARG A 159 18.10 7.15 9.41
C ARG A 159 16.66 7.12 9.94
N ALA A 160 15.72 6.63 9.14
CA ALA A 160 14.32 6.53 9.54
C ALA A 160 14.06 5.36 10.52
N GLY A 161 14.97 4.41 10.64
CA GLY A 161 14.80 3.20 11.44
C GLY A 161 13.89 2.15 10.76
N GLY A 162 13.88 2.15 9.42
CA GLY A 162 13.20 1.16 8.59
C GLY A 162 12.36 1.74 7.45
N PRO A 163 12.04 0.91 6.43
CA PRO A 163 11.36 1.33 5.22
C PRO A 163 9.99 1.98 5.46
N GLU A 164 9.17 1.40 6.36
CA GLU A 164 7.84 1.93 6.70
C GLU A 164 7.87 3.27 7.43
N ARG A 165 9.06 3.75 7.86
CA ARG A 165 9.22 5.01 8.59
C ARG A 165 9.86 6.12 7.76
N VAL A 166 10.19 5.83 6.51
CA VAL A 166 10.82 6.80 5.62
C VAL A 166 9.82 7.86 5.21
N ASN A 167 9.72 8.92 5.97
CA ASN A 167 9.04 10.15 5.57
C ASN A 167 9.24 11.28 6.59
N ASP A 168 9.68 12.43 6.09
CA ASP A 168 9.80 13.66 6.87
C ASP A 168 8.89 14.77 6.32
N GLY A 169 8.08 14.51 5.30
CA GLY A 169 7.17 15.48 4.70
C GLY A 169 6.89 15.26 3.20
N PRO A 170 6.13 16.15 2.56
CA PRO A 170 5.66 16.00 1.18
C PRO A 170 6.77 15.84 0.13
N SER A 171 7.94 16.41 0.36
CA SER A 171 9.10 16.33 -0.55
C SER A 171 10.00 15.12 -0.27
N THR A 172 9.76 14.41 0.83
CA THR A 172 10.59 13.30 1.31
C THR A 172 9.83 11.99 1.43
N ALA A 173 8.59 11.95 0.90
CA ALA A 173 7.80 10.75 0.76
C ALA A 173 8.56 9.65 -0.01
N PRO A 174 8.29 8.37 0.24
CA PRO A 174 8.96 7.26 -0.44
C PRO A 174 9.05 7.41 -1.95
N SER A 175 7.93 7.74 -2.62
CA SER A 175 7.89 7.99 -4.07
C SER A 175 8.83 9.13 -4.49
N LYS A 176 8.87 10.24 -3.73
CA LYS A 176 9.73 11.39 -4.05
C LYS A 176 11.21 11.08 -3.88
N ARG A 177 11.56 10.24 -2.92
CA ARG A 177 12.94 9.77 -2.75
C ARG A 177 13.36 8.84 -3.87
N LEU A 178 12.48 7.98 -4.35
CA LEU A 178 12.73 7.11 -5.50
C LEU A 178 12.91 7.93 -6.79
N GLU A 179 12.03 8.90 -7.05
CA GLU A 179 12.13 9.83 -8.18
C GLU A 179 13.42 10.68 -8.12
N ALA A 180 13.85 11.10 -6.93
CA ALA A 180 15.10 11.85 -6.76
C ALA A 180 16.35 10.96 -6.96
N ALA A 181 16.28 9.71 -6.54
CA ALA A 181 17.37 8.74 -6.72
C ALA A 181 17.53 8.29 -8.17
N ASP A 182 16.44 8.29 -8.93
CA ASP A 182 16.40 8.00 -10.36
C ASP A 182 15.31 8.84 -11.03
N PRO A 183 15.67 9.91 -11.78
CA PRO A 183 14.69 10.70 -12.55
C PRO A 183 13.90 9.90 -13.60
N GLY A 184 14.40 8.73 -14.01
CA GLY A 184 13.72 7.78 -14.89
C GLY A 184 12.85 6.75 -14.16
N TYR A 185 12.71 6.83 -12.84
CA TYR A 185 11.96 5.86 -12.07
C TYR A 185 10.48 5.77 -12.48
N MET A 186 10.10 4.60 -12.98
CA MET A 186 8.73 4.27 -13.34
C MET A 186 8.10 3.41 -12.22
N LYS A 187 7.36 4.04 -11.33
CA LYS A 187 6.80 3.39 -10.14
C LYS A 187 5.93 2.16 -10.43
N THR A 188 5.22 2.15 -11.57
CA THR A 188 4.39 1.01 -11.99
C THR A 188 5.18 -0.12 -12.67
N VAL A 189 6.48 0.03 -12.90
CA VAL A 189 7.35 -0.98 -13.54
C VAL A 189 8.46 -1.39 -12.59
N VAL A 190 9.33 -0.43 -12.24
CA VAL A 190 10.53 -0.70 -11.42
C VAL A 190 10.15 -1.07 -9.98
N GLY A 191 9.10 -0.45 -9.43
CA GLY A 191 8.66 -0.75 -8.05
C GLY A 191 8.24 -2.20 -7.86
N PRO A 192 7.23 -2.71 -8.58
CA PRO A 192 6.81 -4.12 -8.49
C PRO A 192 7.93 -5.10 -8.83
N GLN A 193 8.79 -4.79 -9.82
CA GLN A 193 9.95 -5.60 -10.16
C GLN A 193 10.90 -5.76 -8.98
N LEU A 194 11.30 -4.67 -8.32
CA LEU A 194 12.20 -4.70 -7.15
C LEU A 194 11.62 -5.53 -6.01
N VAL A 195 10.32 -5.38 -5.74
CA VAL A 195 9.62 -6.15 -4.70
C VAL A 195 9.57 -7.64 -5.07
N SER A 196 9.32 -7.96 -6.33
CA SER A 196 9.32 -9.35 -6.84
C SER A 196 10.72 -9.98 -6.73
N GLU A 197 11.78 -9.25 -7.11
CA GLU A 197 13.17 -9.74 -7.01
C GLU A 197 13.65 -9.93 -5.57
N ALA A 198 13.15 -9.12 -4.64
CA ALA A 198 13.43 -9.30 -3.21
C ALA A 198 12.74 -10.55 -2.65
N GLY A 199 11.56 -10.83 -3.20
CA GLY A 199 10.64 -11.83 -2.69
C GLY A 199 9.85 -11.32 -1.47
N LEU A 200 8.57 -11.69 -1.43
CA LEU A 200 7.67 -11.23 -0.39
C LEU A 200 8.18 -11.48 1.05
N PRO A 201 8.78 -12.65 1.40
CA PRO A 201 9.29 -12.86 2.77
C PRO A 201 10.30 -11.80 3.22
N ALA A 202 11.26 -11.43 2.36
CA ALA A 202 12.27 -10.44 2.69
C ALA A 202 11.69 -9.02 2.88
N VAL A 203 10.65 -8.70 2.13
CA VAL A 203 9.91 -7.43 2.28
C VAL A 203 9.08 -7.42 3.57
N LEU A 204 8.36 -8.51 3.87
CA LEU A 204 7.58 -8.63 5.10
C LEU A 204 8.42 -8.57 6.37
N GLU A 205 9.66 -9.09 6.33
CA GLU A 205 10.60 -8.98 7.44
C GLU A 205 10.91 -7.52 7.81
N ARG A 206 10.93 -6.64 6.80
CA ARG A 206 11.28 -5.21 6.93
C ARG A 206 10.07 -4.28 7.08
N CYS A 207 8.88 -4.80 6.81
CA CYS A 207 7.61 -4.07 6.88
C CYS A 207 6.65 -4.74 7.88
N PRO A 208 6.86 -4.57 9.20
CA PRO A 208 6.09 -5.28 10.22
C PRO A 208 4.60 -4.95 10.20
N THR A 209 4.21 -3.72 9.85
CA THR A 209 2.80 -3.33 9.77
C THR A 209 2.12 -4.00 8.57
N PHE A 210 2.78 -3.99 7.41
CA PHE A 210 2.28 -4.67 6.22
C PHE A 210 2.23 -6.19 6.43
N ARG A 211 3.25 -6.76 7.09
CA ARG A 211 3.26 -8.19 7.45
C ARG A 211 2.08 -8.58 8.33
N ALA A 212 1.83 -7.83 9.40
CA ALA A 212 0.72 -8.12 10.30
C ALA A 212 -0.64 -8.10 9.57
N TRP A 213 -0.84 -7.13 8.69
CA TRP A 213 -2.03 -7.07 7.86
C TRP A 213 -2.12 -8.24 6.87
N TRP A 214 -1.03 -8.59 6.21
CA TRP A 214 -0.99 -9.69 5.24
C TRP A 214 -1.29 -11.04 5.89
N GLU A 215 -0.74 -11.29 7.06
CA GLU A 215 -1.01 -12.50 7.85
C GLU A 215 -2.48 -12.56 8.30
N ASP A 216 -3.05 -11.44 8.80
CA ASP A 216 -4.49 -11.34 9.17
C ASP A 216 -5.42 -11.50 7.95
N LEU A 217 -5.02 -11.03 6.80
CA LEU A 217 -5.78 -11.20 5.55
C LEU A 217 -5.83 -12.68 5.13
N LEU A 218 -4.73 -13.43 5.33
CA LEU A 218 -4.62 -14.84 4.99
C LEU A 218 -5.10 -15.80 6.10
N ALA A 219 -5.31 -15.31 7.33
CA ALA A 219 -5.84 -16.12 8.42
C ALA A 219 -7.31 -16.46 8.20
#